data_82592d8e4269b95ec70c016f61802a32
#
_entry.id   82592d8e4269b95ec70c016f61802a32
#
_cell.length_a   1.000
_cell.length_b   1.000
_cell.length_c   1.000
_cell.angle_alpha   90.00
_cell.angle_beta   90.00
_cell.angle_gamma   90.00
#
_symmetry.space_group_name_H-M   'P 1'
#
loop_
_entity.id
_entity.type
_entity.pdbx_description
1 polymer ?
#
loop_
_entity_poly.entity_id
_entity_poly.type
_entity_poly.pdbx_seq_one_letter_code
_entity_poly.pdbx_strand_id
1 'polypeptide(L)'
;MIEIKNVSYSYENAVTDGALKNVSLCIPQGQMVLLCGESGSGKTTFGRLVNGLIPCYYEGKLTGSIMVNGNDTTQLQLHELAGTVGSVFQNPKSQFYTLLTDTEIIFACENTGMEKREILRRFTETVQDFRLERLLGKNVSQLSGGEKQKIACASVSMLRPPILVLDEPTSNLDISAIRELREIVAKWKATGKTVLIAEHRLWWLRGLADRVVVFQEGSIVEDVPADEFWRRTPDELHAEGLRGSCRFAPQVKEHRADAQYIISPFRSSDGEFTLNIPELKIPKGAVVAVLGNNGAGKSTFARCLCGLVRKCKAQIIDGEKRYAGRKLSSLAYMVFQDVNHQLFSESVSEDVTLGLRLSEDEKRSTAEEMLWRMELWGCREAHPMALSCGQKQRLAIAGALAAQKDIIFYDEPTSGLDYRNMERVAENIRRLSEMGKTQFVITHDPELVEKCCDRFLFFENGKITNSGSWTAEAVNQLRGYFESSSE
;
A
#
# COMPACT_ATOMS: atom_id res chain seq x y z
N MET A 1 -9.29 -20.91 19.38
CA MET A 1 -10.17 -19.86 19.99
C MET A 1 -9.28 -18.73 20.48
N ILE A 2 -9.66 -17.48 20.24
CA ILE A 2 -9.01 -16.29 20.76
C ILE A 2 -10.01 -15.61 21.71
N GLU A 3 -9.59 -15.27 22.92
CA GLU A 3 -10.42 -14.65 23.95
C GLU A 3 -9.69 -13.47 24.55
N ILE A 4 -10.22 -12.27 24.33
CA ILE A 4 -9.68 -11.01 24.83
C ILE A 4 -10.72 -10.38 25.72
N LYS A 5 -10.37 -10.05 26.98
CA LYS A 5 -11.28 -9.52 27.99
C LYS A 5 -10.75 -8.24 28.61
N ASN A 6 -11.51 -7.15 28.44
CA ASN A 6 -11.27 -5.83 29.02
C ASN A 6 -9.83 -5.34 28.84
N VAL A 7 -9.26 -5.57 27.64
CA VAL A 7 -7.88 -5.20 27.35
C VAL A 7 -7.76 -3.74 27.01
N SER A 8 -6.88 -3.05 27.74
CA SER A 8 -6.39 -1.71 27.36
C SER A 8 -4.87 -1.76 27.21
N TYR A 9 -4.36 -1.06 26.21
CA TYR A 9 -2.94 -0.99 25.94
C TYR A 9 -2.50 0.38 25.46
N SER A 10 -1.38 0.87 25.99
CA SER A 10 -0.68 2.07 25.52
C SER A 10 0.81 1.80 25.35
N TYR A 11 1.38 2.20 24.22
CA TYR A 11 2.83 2.13 23.97
C TYR A 11 3.57 3.11 24.90
N GLU A 12 4.77 2.75 25.37
CA GLU A 12 5.52 3.53 26.33
C GLU A 12 5.86 4.94 25.85
N ASN A 13 6.14 5.10 24.55
CA ASN A 13 6.53 6.39 23.93
C ASN A 13 5.43 6.98 23.03
N ALA A 14 4.17 6.63 23.23
CA ALA A 14 3.08 7.14 22.41
C ALA A 14 2.71 8.58 22.78
N VAL A 15 2.56 9.42 21.75
CA VAL A 15 2.09 10.82 21.91
C VAL A 15 0.60 10.87 22.27
N THR A 16 -0.16 9.78 22.05
CA THR A 16 -1.61 9.68 22.32
C THR A 16 -1.90 8.61 23.35
N ASP A 17 -2.80 8.89 24.29
CA ASP A 17 -3.26 7.95 25.30
C ASP A 17 -4.08 6.80 24.67
N GLY A 18 -3.56 5.56 24.87
CA GLY A 18 -4.27 4.32 24.62
C GLY A 18 -4.44 3.92 23.16
N ALA A 19 -3.59 3.00 22.70
CA ALA A 19 -3.76 2.34 21.40
C ALA A 19 -4.96 1.38 21.39
N LEU A 20 -5.33 0.80 22.55
CA LEU A 20 -6.56 0.05 22.76
C LEU A 20 -7.21 0.45 24.09
N LYS A 21 -8.55 0.52 24.11
CA LYS A 21 -9.35 1.01 25.24
C LYS A 21 -10.48 0.01 25.53
N ASN A 22 -10.33 -0.77 26.61
CA ASN A 22 -11.33 -1.69 27.11
C ASN A 22 -11.91 -2.63 26.05
N VAL A 23 -11.04 -3.24 25.24
CA VAL A 23 -11.42 -4.14 24.14
C VAL A 23 -11.75 -5.53 24.71
N SER A 24 -12.92 -6.06 24.33
CA SER A 24 -13.32 -7.43 24.61
C SER A 24 -13.82 -8.08 23.31
N LEU A 25 -13.25 -9.23 22.95
CA LEU A 25 -13.61 -9.96 21.73
C LEU A 25 -13.33 -11.46 21.91
N CYS A 26 -14.29 -12.29 21.52
CA CYS A 26 -14.13 -13.74 21.45
C CYS A 26 -14.24 -14.19 20.00
N ILE A 27 -13.23 -14.92 19.50
CA ILE A 27 -13.18 -15.48 18.14
C ILE A 27 -13.13 -17.00 18.25
N PRO A 28 -14.21 -17.68 17.87
CA PRO A 28 -14.24 -19.15 17.81
C PRO A 28 -13.20 -19.73 16.86
N GLN A 29 -12.85 -20.98 17.06
CA GLN A 29 -11.97 -21.71 16.15
C GLN A 29 -12.61 -21.84 14.76
N GLY A 30 -11.81 -21.66 13.71
CA GLY A 30 -12.24 -21.79 12.32
C GLY A 30 -12.96 -20.56 11.77
N GLN A 31 -13.18 -19.51 12.57
CA GLN A 31 -13.81 -18.28 12.12
C GLN A 31 -12.80 -17.37 11.41
N MET A 32 -13.23 -16.76 10.30
CA MET A 32 -12.49 -15.70 9.64
C MET A 32 -13.07 -14.33 10.01
N VAL A 33 -12.24 -13.50 10.65
CA VAL A 33 -12.63 -12.18 11.14
C VAL A 33 -11.86 -11.09 10.40
N LEU A 34 -12.60 -10.16 9.82
CA LEU A 34 -12.07 -8.93 9.24
C LEU A 34 -12.08 -7.83 10.31
N LEU A 35 -10.91 -7.24 10.57
CA LEU A 35 -10.76 -6.03 11.36
C LEU A 35 -10.64 -4.83 10.42
N CYS A 36 -11.56 -3.89 10.51
CA CYS A 36 -11.54 -2.66 9.72
C CYS A 36 -11.64 -1.42 10.61
N GLY A 37 -11.47 -0.23 10.01
CA GLY A 37 -11.42 1.06 10.70
C GLY A 37 -10.34 1.96 10.13
N GLU A 38 -10.29 3.20 10.57
CA GLU A 38 -9.31 4.19 10.14
C GLU A 38 -7.87 3.82 10.55
N SER A 39 -6.89 4.45 9.93
CA SER A 39 -5.48 4.34 10.33
C SER A 39 -5.30 4.81 11.78
N GLY A 40 -4.57 4.03 12.57
CA GLY A 40 -4.40 4.32 13.99
C GLY A 40 -5.56 3.90 14.90
N SER A 41 -6.61 3.27 14.39
CA SER A 41 -7.77 2.83 15.20
C SER A 41 -7.50 1.66 16.14
N GLY A 42 -6.32 1.02 16.06
CA GLY A 42 -5.94 -0.07 16.98
C GLY A 42 -5.89 -1.47 16.35
N LYS A 43 -6.24 -1.66 15.08
CA LYS A 43 -6.25 -2.97 14.38
C LYS A 43 -4.92 -3.73 14.46
N THR A 44 -3.83 -3.09 14.05
CA THR A 44 -2.47 -3.65 14.13
C THR A 44 -2.09 -3.98 15.57
N THR A 45 -2.43 -3.10 16.53
CA THR A 45 -2.17 -3.34 17.95
C THR A 45 -2.94 -4.56 18.45
N PHE A 46 -4.20 -4.72 18.03
CA PHE A 46 -4.98 -5.92 18.34
C PHE A 46 -4.33 -7.20 17.77
N GLY A 47 -3.89 -7.18 16.51
CA GLY A 47 -3.14 -8.27 15.91
C GLY A 47 -1.87 -8.63 16.69
N ARG A 48 -1.13 -7.61 17.18
CA ARG A 48 0.08 -7.78 18.01
C ARG A 48 -0.18 -8.39 19.39
N LEU A 49 -1.36 -8.20 19.96
CA LEU A 49 -1.77 -8.94 21.17
C LEU A 49 -1.95 -10.44 20.89
N VAL A 50 -2.63 -10.76 19.76
CA VAL A 50 -2.94 -12.14 19.41
C VAL A 50 -1.67 -12.95 19.08
N ASN A 51 -0.69 -12.35 18.43
CA ASN A 51 0.56 -13.01 18.05
C ASN A 51 1.68 -12.88 19.10
N GLY A 52 1.40 -12.28 20.28
CA GLY A 52 2.32 -12.16 21.39
C GLY A 52 3.43 -11.14 21.23
N LEU A 53 3.45 -10.36 20.14
CA LEU A 53 4.40 -9.24 19.98
C LEU A 53 4.19 -8.16 21.06
N ILE A 54 2.98 -8.05 21.60
CA ILE A 54 2.68 -7.35 22.83
C ILE A 54 2.39 -8.41 23.91
N PRO A 55 3.08 -8.41 25.04
CA PRO A 55 4.07 -7.43 25.51
C PRO A 55 5.53 -7.79 25.17
N CYS A 56 5.81 -8.93 24.53
CA CYS A 56 7.17 -9.47 24.40
C CYS A 56 8.16 -8.56 23.65
N TYR A 57 7.71 -7.87 22.62
CA TYR A 57 8.55 -7.00 21.75
C TYR A 57 8.21 -5.52 21.88
N TYR A 58 6.92 -5.20 22.02
CA TYR A 58 6.47 -3.84 22.20
C TYR A 58 6.16 -3.58 23.68
N GLU A 59 6.99 -2.75 24.30
CA GLU A 59 6.82 -2.34 25.69
C GLU A 59 5.67 -1.32 25.85
N GLY A 60 4.95 -1.43 26.96
CA GLY A 60 3.82 -0.53 27.24
C GLY A 60 3.00 -0.97 28.45
N LYS A 61 1.95 -0.23 28.72
CA LYS A 61 1.02 -0.55 29.81
C LYS A 61 -0.13 -1.39 29.27
N LEU A 62 -0.18 -2.65 29.70
CA LEU A 62 -1.20 -3.63 29.33
C LEU A 62 -2.07 -3.97 30.55
N THR A 63 -3.38 -3.97 30.36
CA THR A 63 -4.36 -4.46 31.35
C THR A 63 -5.35 -5.40 30.68
N GLY A 64 -6.08 -6.20 31.48
CA GLY A 64 -7.00 -7.22 30.96
C GLY A 64 -6.35 -8.57 30.78
N SER A 65 -6.99 -9.49 30.02
CA SER A 65 -6.49 -10.84 29.79
C SER A 65 -6.59 -11.21 28.30
N ILE A 66 -5.59 -11.96 27.83
CA ILE A 66 -5.46 -12.38 26.43
C ILE A 66 -5.18 -13.88 26.40
N MET A 67 -6.16 -14.66 25.96
CA MET A 67 -6.06 -16.11 25.84
C MET A 67 -6.09 -16.52 24.37
N VAL A 68 -5.07 -17.22 23.91
CA VAL A 68 -4.97 -17.74 22.54
C VAL A 68 -4.76 -19.23 22.59
N ASN A 69 -5.70 -19.97 22.02
CA ASN A 69 -5.72 -21.43 22.03
C ASN A 69 -5.59 -22.02 23.44
N GLY A 70 -6.19 -21.38 24.45
CA GLY A 70 -6.18 -21.81 25.86
C GLY A 70 -4.96 -21.35 26.66
N ASN A 71 -4.02 -20.65 26.07
CA ASN A 71 -2.81 -20.13 26.71
C ASN A 71 -2.85 -18.62 26.89
N ASP A 72 -2.40 -18.12 28.02
CA ASP A 72 -2.20 -16.68 28.25
C ASP A 72 -0.94 -16.21 27.52
N THR A 73 -1.14 -15.37 26.48
CA THR A 73 -0.03 -14.90 25.65
C THR A 73 0.95 -14.00 26.40
N THR A 74 0.56 -13.42 27.52
CA THR A 74 1.43 -12.56 28.35
C THR A 74 2.45 -13.36 29.14
N GLN A 75 2.25 -14.67 29.28
CA GLN A 75 3.12 -15.60 30.02
C GLN A 75 4.03 -16.43 29.11
N LEU A 76 3.80 -16.37 27.79
CA LEU A 76 4.52 -17.18 26.82
C LEU A 76 5.63 -16.36 26.12
N GLN A 77 6.70 -17.05 25.76
CA GLN A 77 7.71 -16.50 24.85
C GLN A 77 7.24 -16.61 23.40
N LEU A 78 7.72 -15.71 22.51
CA LEU A 78 7.32 -15.69 21.11
C LEU A 78 7.53 -17.01 20.36
N HIS A 79 8.60 -17.74 20.69
CA HIS A 79 8.89 -19.03 20.05
C HIS A 79 7.89 -20.13 20.44
N GLU A 80 7.27 -20.05 21.63
CA GLU A 80 6.23 -20.98 22.08
C GLU A 80 4.91 -20.74 21.34
N LEU A 81 4.64 -19.47 20.95
CA LEU A 81 3.47 -19.09 20.16
C LEU A 81 3.62 -19.38 18.67
N ALA A 82 4.84 -19.50 18.14
CA ALA A 82 5.11 -19.63 16.71
C ALA A 82 4.42 -20.84 16.04
N GLY A 83 4.22 -21.95 16.80
CA GLY A 83 3.46 -23.12 16.31
C GLY A 83 1.94 -22.93 16.35
N THR A 84 1.44 -21.95 17.11
CA THR A 84 0.01 -21.68 17.30
C THR A 84 -0.49 -20.52 16.45
N VAL A 85 0.29 -19.45 16.34
CA VAL A 85 -0.08 -18.23 15.60
C VAL A 85 0.95 -17.94 14.52
N GLY A 86 0.53 -17.98 13.27
CA GLY A 86 1.31 -17.52 12.13
C GLY A 86 0.97 -16.08 11.78
N SER A 87 1.99 -15.25 11.60
CA SER A 87 1.80 -13.81 11.29
C SER A 87 2.33 -13.46 9.92
N VAL A 88 1.54 -12.68 9.15
CA VAL A 88 1.95 -12.07 7.90
C VAL A 88 1.89 -10.55 8.08
N PHE A 89 3.04 -9.89 7.99
CA PHE A 89 3.17 -8.47 8.25
C PHE A 89 2.86 -7.63 7.00
N GLN A 90 2.48 -6.38 7.21
CA GLN A 90 2.20 -5.39 6.17
C GLN A 90 3.35 -5.27 5.15
N ASN A 91 4.59 -5.28 5.63
CA ASN A 91 5.77 -5.28 4.78
C ASN A 91 6.46 -6.65 4.80
N PRO A 92 6.30 -7.50 3.77
CA PRO A 92 6.93 -8.82 3.75
C PRO A 92 8.46 -8.77 3.85
N LYS A 93 9.11 -7.66 3.44
CA LYS A 93 10.57 -7.52 3.54
C LYS A 93 11.07 -7.54 4.98
N SER A 94 10.29 -7.05 5.93
CA SER A 94 10.65 -7.06 7.35
C SER A 94 10.52 -8.44 7.99
N GLN A 95 9.93 -9.41 7.28
CA GLN A 95 9.71 -10.77 7.74
C GLN A 95 10.78 -11.75 7.26
N PHE A 96 11.51 -11.42 6.19
CA PHE A 96 12.49 -12.32 5.58
C PHE A 96 13.83 -12.30 6.32
N TYR A 97 14.36 -13.48 6.60
CA TYR A 97 15.64 -13.71 7.25
C TYR A 97 16.72 -14.23 6.30
N THR A 98 16.31 -14.89 5.22
CA THR A 98 17.25 -15.50 4.27
C THR A 98 17.22 -14.82 2.91
N LEU A 99 18.23 -15.08 2.10
CA LEU A 99 18.35 -14.47 0.76
C LEU A 99 17.62 -15.26 -0.33
N LEU A 100 17.43 -16.55 -0.15
CA LEU A 100 16.83 -17.42 -1.16
C LEU A 100 15.42 -17.86 -0.73
N THR A 101 14.53 -17.94 -1.69
CA THR A 101 13.15 -18.34 -1.48
C THR A 101 13.01 -19.70 -0.83
N ASP A 102 13.82 -20.68 -1.24
CA ASP A 102 13.73 -22.05 -0.74
C ASP A 102 14.08 -22.11 0.75
N THR A 103 15.18 -21.46 1.14
CA THR A 103 15.61 -21.38 2.53
C THR A 103 14.63 -20.55 3.38
N GLU A 104 14.04 -19.51 2.81
CA GLU A 104 13.05 -18.69 3.52
C GLU A 104 11.76 -19.47 3.82
N ILE A 105 11.30 -20.28 2.88
CA ILE A 105 10.10 -21.11 3.09
C ILE A 105 10.29 -22.12 4.21
N ILE A 106 11.46 -22.79 4.31
CA ILE A 106 11.72 -23.83 5.32
C ILE A 106 12.25 -23.28 6.64
N PHE A 107 12.67 -22.02 6.70
CA PHE A 107 13.39 -21.40 7.82
C PHE A 107 12.71 -21.65 9.19
N ALA A 108 11.40 -21.43 9.28
CA ALA A 108 10.66 -21.60 10.52
C ALA A 108 10.65 -23.07 10.99
N CYS A 109 10.58 -24.04 10.08
CA CYS A 109 10.61 -25.45 10.41
C CYS A 109 11.98 -25.91 10.90
N GLU A 110 13.07 -25.39 10.31
CA GLU A 110 14.43 -25.67 10.77
C GLU A 110 14.67 -25.13 12.19
N ASN A 111 14.22 -23.90 12.46
CA ASN A 111 14.35 -23.29 13.79
C ASN A 111 13.56 -24.00 14.89
N THR A 112 12.47 -24.67 14.54
CA THR A 112 11.69 -25.49 15.50
C THR A 112 12.25 -26.89 15.68
N GLY A 113 13.37 -27.24 15.01
CA GLY A 113 13.98 -28.57 15.12
C GLY A 113 13.18 -29.69 14.45
N MET A 114 12.34 -29.35 13.45
CA MET A 114 11.53 -30.32 12.73
C MET A 114 12.41 -31.31 11.96
N GLU A 115 11.98 -32.57 11.91
CA GLU A 115 12.70 -33.64 11.20
C GLU A 115 12.80 -33.32 9.69
N LYS A 116 13.98 -33.50 9.10
CA LYS A 116 14.26 -33.18 7.69
C LYS A 116 13.24 -33.81 6.72
N ARG A 117 12.82 -35.07 6.99
CA ARG A 117 11.82 -35.76 6.16
C ARG A 117 10.48 -35.02 6.17
N GLU A 118 10.06 -34.51 7.31
CA GLU A 118 8.81 -33.80 7.47
C GLU A 118 8.92 -32.38 6.82
N ILE A 119 10.06 -31.71 6.96
CA ILE A 119 10.32 -30.43 6.29
C ILE A 119 10.18 -30.60 4.77
N LEU A 120 10.83 -31.59 4.18
CA LEU A 120 10.76 -31.84 2.74
C LEU A 120 9.33 -32.17 2.27
N ARG A 121 8.58 -32.97 3.05
CA ARG A 121 7.18 -33.26 2.75
C ARG A 121 6.33 -31.98 2.72
N ARG A 122 6.42 -31.18 3.79
CA ARG A 122 5.67 -29.92 3.91
C ARG A 122 6.09 -28.91 2.84
N PHE A 123 7.39 -28.83 2.52
CA PHE A 123 7.90 -27.97 1.47
C PHE A 123 7.27 -28.32 0.12
N THR A 124 7.26 -29.61 -0.27
CA THR A 124 6.66 -30.05 -1.53
C THR A 124 5.17 -29.70 -1.60
N GLU A 125 4.41 -29.97 -0.53
CA GLU A 125 3.00 -29.62 -0.44
C GLU A 125 2.78 -28.09 -0.53
N THR A 126 3.58 -27.32 0.21
CA THR A 126 3.48 -25.85 0.21
C THR A 126 3.82 -25.27 -1.16
N VAL A 127 4.86 -25.76 -1.83
CA VAL A 127 5.23 -25.32 -3.19
C VAL A 127 4.07 -25.55 -4.17
N GLN A 128 3.42 -26.70 -4.11
CA GLN A 128 2.26 -27.02 -4.94
C GLN A 128 1.05 -26.16 -4.59
N ASP A 129 0.73 -26.05 -3.30
CA ASP A 129 -0.44 -25.29 -2.82
C ASP A 129 -0.38 -23.81 -3.19
N PHE A 130 0.80 -23.24 -3.14
CA PHE A 130 1.05 -21.81 -3.43
C PHE A 130 1.56 -21.58 -4.86
N ARG A 131 1.74 -22.64 -5.68
CA ARG A 131 2.24 -22.55 -7.07
C ARG A 131 3.57 -21.77 -7.12
N LEU A 132 4.57 -22.22 -6.35
CA LEU A 132 5.85 -21.52 -6.18
C LEU A 132 6.97 -22.01 -7.10
N GLU A 133 6.74 -22.99 -7.95
CA GLU A 133 7.76 -23.68 -8.76
C GLU A 133 8.67 -22.69 -9.52
N ARG A 134 8.09 -21.58 -10.02
CA ARG A 134 8.83 -20.54 -10.76
C ARG A 134 9.60 -19.57 -9.87
N LEU A 135 9.36 -19.58 -8.58
CA LEU A 135 9.97 -18.69 -7.61
C LEU A 135 11.11 -19.35 -6.85
N LEU A 136 11.24 -20.68 -6.92
CA LEU A 136 12.30 -21.41 -6.22
C LEU A 136 13.70 -21.03 -6.73
N GLY A 137 14.67 -21.01 -5.84
CA GLY A 137 16.06 -20.65 -6.11
C GLY A 137 16.30 -19.16 -6.39
N LYS A 138 15.27 -18.30 -6.33
CA LYS A 138 15.42 -16.87 -6.57
C LYS A 138 15.84 -16.13 -5.31
N ASN A 139 16.51 -14.99 -5.50
CA ASN A 139 16.80 -14.07 -4.41
C ASN A 139 15.51 -13.29 -4.05
N VAL A 140 15.13 -13.28 -2.76
CA VAL A 140 13.92 -12.62 -2.27
C VAL A 140 13.92 -11.10 -2.54
N SER A 141 15.09 -10.48 -2.66
CA SER A 141 15.19 -9.06 -2.98
C SER A 141 14.74 -8.73 -4.40
N GLN A 142 14.85 -9.69 -5.33
CA GLN A 142 14.50 -9.54 -6.75
C GLN A 142 13.02 -9.80 -7.05
N LEU A 143 12.27 -10.34 -6.08
CA LEU A 143 10.86 -10.63 -6.22
C LEU A 143 10.01 -9.34 -6.29
N SER A 144 8.94 -9.38 -7.03
CA SER A 144 7.87 -8.38 -7.00
C SER A 144 7.16 -8.35 -5.64
N GLY A 145 6.36 -7.31 -5.37
CA GLY A 145 5.58 -7.22 -4.13
C GLY A 145 4.65 -8.41 -3.91
N GLY A 146 3.90 -8.82 -4.94
CA GLY A 146 3.01 -9.99 -4.87
C GLY A 146 3.75 -11.31 -4.66
N GLU A 147 4.89 -11.52 -5.36
CA GLU A 147 5.71 -12.69 -5.16
C GLU A 147 6.29 -12.76 -3.74
N LYS A 148 6.74 -11.62 -3.17
CA LYS A 148 7.18 -11.53 -1.78
C LYS A 148 6.07 -11.89 -0.81
N GLN A 149 4.87 -11.35 -1.01
CA GLN A 149 3.72 -11.67 -0.17
C GLN A 149 3.39 -13.17 -0.21
N LYS A 150 3.45 -13.76 -1.38
CA LYS A 150 3.21 -15.19 -1.61
C LYS A 150 4.24 -16.06 -0.87
N ILE A 151 5.53 -15.70 -0.93
CA ILE A 151 6.60 -16.38 -0.17
C ILE A 151 6.38 -16.21 1.34
N ALA A 152 6.02 -15.02 1.84
CA ALA A 152 5.74 -14.79 3.25
C ALA A 152 4.56 -15.66 3.73
N CYS A 153 3.47 -15.72 2.98
CA CYS A 153 2.35 -16.61 3.30
C CYS A 153 2.74 -18.10 3.29
N ALA A 154 3.57 -18.51 2.35
CA ALA A 154 4.06 -19.88 2.24
C ALA A 154 4.96 -20.24 3.43
N SER A 155 5.91 -19.38 3.79
CA SER A 155 6.81 -19.57 4.95
C SER A 155 6.01 -19.74 6.25
N VAL A 156 5.02 -18.87 6.49
CA VAL A 156 4.13 -18.98 7.66
C VAL A 156 3.32 -20.29 7.64
N SER A 157 2.88 -20.73 6.46
CA SER A 157 2.06 -21.94 6.32
C SER A 157 2.82 -23.23 6.60
N MET A 158 4.15 -23.22 6.50
CA MET A 158 5.01 -24.41 6.74
C MET A 158 4.84 -25.02 8.15
N LEU A 159 4.67 -24.18 9.17
CA LEU A 159 4.39 -24.63 10.54
C LEU A 159 2.97 -25.13 10.74
N ARG A 160 2.06 -24.88 9.79
CA ARG A 160 0.62 -25.21 9.86
C ARG A 160 -0.09 -24.66 11.09
N PRO A 161 0.13 -23.40 11.46
CA PRO A 161 -0.49 -22.85 12.64
C PRO A 161 -2.02 -22.89 12.53
N PRO A 162 -2.76 -23.16 13.62
CA PRO A 162 -4.22 -23.14 13.61
C PRO A 162 -4.81 -21.74 13.52
N ILE A 163 -4.03 -20.71 13.87
CA ILE A 163 -4.43 -19.29 13.83
C ILE A 163 -3.49 -18.53 12.90
N LEU A 164 -4.06 -17.67 12.06
CA LEU A 164 -3.31 -16.79 11.16
C LEU A 164 -3.73 -15.35 11.41
N VAL A 165 -2.76 -14.47 11.53
CA VAL A 165 -2.94 -13.02 11.70
C VAL A 165 -2.27 -12.31 10.52
N LEU A 166 -3.04 -11.56 9.73
CA LEU A 166 -2.55 -10.80 8.60
C LEU A 166 -2.78 -9.31 8.86
N ASP A 167 -1.74 -8.52 8.74
CA ASP A 167 -1.80 -7.06 8.92
C ASP A 167 -1.61 -6.39 7.56
N GLU A 168 -2.68 -5.78 7.02
CA GLU A 168 -2.74 -5.09 5.73
C GLU A 168 -2.03 -5.84 4.58
N PRO A 169 -2.36 -7.10 4.35
CA PRO A 169 -1.60 -7.94 3.42
C PRO A 169 -1.70 -7.50 1.96
N THR A 170 -2.66 -6.61 1.61
CA THR A 170 -2.85 -6.13 0.23
C THR A 170 -2.26 -4.77 -0.05
N SER A 171 -1.63 -4.10 0.91
CA SER A 171 -1.18 -2.70 0.80
C SER A 171 -0.30 -2.41 -0.41
N ASN A 172 0.57 -3.36 -0.81
CA ASN A 172 1.53 -3.20 -1.91
C ASN A 172 1.25 -4.13 -3.11
N LEU A 173 0.03 -4.68 -3.21
CA LEU A 173 -0.34 -5.65 -4.21
C LEU A 173 -1.15 -5.03 -5.35
N ASP A 174 -0.89 -5.49 -6.57
CA ASP A 174 -1.78 -5.26 -7.70
C ASP A 174 -3.02 -6.17 -7.62
N ILE A 175 -4.00 -5.91 -8.45
CA ILE A 175 -5.28 -6.65 -8.45
C ILE A 175 -5.07 -8.15 -8.69
N SER A 176 -4.12 -8.53 -9.53
CA SER A 176 -3.80 -9.95 -9.81
C SER A 176 -3.25 -10.65 -8.55
N ALA A 177 -2.31 -10.00 -7.85
CA ALA A 177 -1.74 -10.54 -6.62
C ALA A 177 -2.77 -10.60 -5.47
N ILE A 178 -3.72 -9.64 -5.40
CA ILE A 178 -4.83 -9.70 -4.45
C ILE A 178 -5.72 -10.91 -4.72
N ARG A 179 -6.02 -11.22 -5.98
CA ARG A 179 -6.79 -12.43 -6.34
C ARG A 179 -6.08 -13.72 -5.92
N GLU A 180 -4.77 -13.81 -6.15
CA GLU A 180 -3.98 -14.95 -5.69
C GLU A 180 -3.97 -15.07 -4.17
N LEU A 181 -3.82 -13.96 -3.44
CA LEU A 181 -3.91 -13.96 -1.97
C LEU A 181 -5.29 -14.39 -1.49
N ARG A 182 -6.37 -13.95 -2.15
CA ARG A 182 -7.72 -14.40 -1.85
C ARG A 182 -7.88 -15.92 -1.96
N GLU A 183 -7.31 -16.56 -3.00
CA GLU A 183 -7.32 -18.02 -3.16
C GLU A 183 -6.58 -18.71 -1.99
N ILE A 184 -5.45 -18.17 -1.56
CA ILE A 184 -4.67 -18.68 -0.42
C ILE A 184 -5.50 -18.63 0.87
N VAL A 185 -6.09 -17.46 1.14
CA VAL A 185 -6.91 -17.23 2.35
C VAL A 185 -8.16 -18.10 2.33
N ALA A 186 -8.78 -18.31 1.18
CA ALA A 186 -9.93 -19.23 1.02
C ALA A 186 -9.53 -20.68 1.32
N LYS A 187 -8.35 -21.14 0.92
CA LYS A 187 -7.82 -22.47 1.28
C LYS A 187 -7.61 -22.60 2.79
N TRP A 188 -7.06 -21.58 3.44
CA TRP A 188 -6.88 -21.59 4.91
C TRP A 188 -8.23 -21.69 5.62
N LYS A 189 -9.25 -20.94 5.19
CA LYS A 189 -10.61 -21.06 5.72
C LYS A 189 -11.19 -22.46 5.51
N ALA A 190 -11.07 -23.01 4.31
CA ALA A 190 -11.58 -24.34 3.97
C ALA A 190 -10.92 -25.47 4.81
N THR A 191 -9.68 -25.27 5.28
CA THR A 191 -8.97 -26.20 6.19
C THR A 191 -9.28 -25.96 7.67
N GLY A 192 -10.26 -25.11 8.01
CA GLY A 192 -10.73 -24.85 9.37
C GLY A 192 -9.78 -23.99 10.22
N LYS A 193 -8.87 -23.23 9.60
CA LYS A 193 -8.01 -22.28 10.31
C LYS A 193 -8.79 -21.06 10.77
N THR A 194 -8.44 -20.56 11.93
CA THR A 194 -8.91 -19.24 12.39
C THR A 194 -8.07 -18.17 11.71
N VAL A 195 -8.70 -17.23 11.03
CA VAL A 195 -7.98 -16.19 10.27
C VAL A 195 -8.42 -14.81 10.72
N LEU A 196 -7.48 -13.99 11.14
CA LEU A 196 -7.69 -12.61 11.54
C LEU A 196 -6.98 -11.69 10.55
N ILE A 197 -7.72 -10.82 9.90
CA ILE A 197 -7.18 -9.94 8.87
C ILE A 197 -7.51 -8.49 9.21
N ALA A 198 -6.49 -7.68 9.49
CA ALA A 198 -6.61 -6.23 9.56
C ALA A 198 -6.44 -5.66 8.14
N GLU A 199 -7.41 -4.88 7.64
CA GLU A 199 -7.40 -4.43 6.25
C GLU A 199 -8.11 -3.09 6.06
N HIS A 200 -7.64 -2.32 5.06
CA HIS A 200 -8.31 -1.12 4.58
C HIS A 200 -9.10 -1.37 3.30
N ARG A 201 -8.58 -2.14 2.35
CA ARG A 201 -9.28 -2.53 1.11
C ARG A 201 -10.18 -3.72 1.37
N LEU A 202 -11.43 -3.49 1.80
CA LEU A 202 -12.28 -4.56 2.32
C LEU A 202 -12.86 -5.49 1.25
N TRP A 203 -13.05 -5.01 0.04
CA TRP A 203 -13.83 -5.66 -1.04
C TRP A 203 -13.37 -7.09 -1.36
N TRP A 204 -12.08 -7.38 -1.30
CA TRP A 204 -11.55 -8.71 -1.65
C TRP A 204 -11.89 -9.82 -0.65
N LEU A 205 -12.37 -9.43 0.55
CA LEU A 205 -12.81 -10.35 1.60
C LEU A 205 -14.33 -10.59 1.57
N ARG A 206 -15.06 -9.93 0.69
CA ARG A 206 -16.50 -10.15 0.51
C ARG A 206 -16.78 -11.62 0.16
N GLY A 207 -17.68 -12.27 0.91
CA GLY A 207 -17.97 -13.70 0.79
C GLY A 207 -16.92 -14.65 1.36
N LEU A 208 -15.78 -14.12 1.90
CA LEU A 208 -14.79 -14.91 2.63
C LEU A 208 -14.87 -14.70 4.13
N ALA A 209 -14.95 -13.46 4.61
CA ALA A 209 -15.09 -13.17 6.03
C ALA A 209 -16.40 -13.70 6.57
N ASP A 210 -16.40 -14.23 7.80
CA ASP A 210 -17.61 -14.64 8.53
C ASP A 210 -18.14 -13.50 9.40
N ARG A 211 -17.26 -12.60 9.83
CA ARG A 211 -17.53 -11.55 10.80
C ARG A 211 -16.66 -10.33 10.53
N VAL A 212 -17.23 -9.15 10.75
CA VAL A 212 -16.52 -7.87 10.62
C VAL A 212 -16.55 -7.16 11.97
N VAL A 213 -15.37 -6.69 12.39
CA VAL A 213 -15.18 -5.93 13.63
C VAL A 213 -14.62 -4.57 13.26
N VAL A 214 -15.34 -3.50 13.58
CA VAL A 214 -14.95 -2.12 13.28
C VAL A 214 -14.29 -1.50 14.50
N PHE A 215 -13.06 -1.01 14.30
CA PHE A 215 -12.29 -0.30 15.30
C PHE A 215 -12.36 1.22 15.07
N GLN A 216 -12.58 1.95 16.14
CA GLN A 216 -12.49 3.41 16.16
C GLN A 216 -11.81 3.87 17.45
N GLU A 217 -10.78 4.72 17.35
CA GLU A 217 -10.06 5.32 18.47
C GLU A 217 -9.65 4.36 19.60
N GLY A 218 -9.23 3.16 19.22
CA GLY A 218 -8.77 2.10 20.13
C GLY A 218 -9.88 1.22 20.71
N SER A 219 -11.12 1.41 20.31
CA SER A 219 -12.28 0.64 20.81
C SER A 219 -12.98 -0.10 19.67
N ILE A 220 -13.65 -1.21 19.99
CA ILE A 220 -14.58 -1.86 19.07
C ILE A 220 -15.90 -1.10 19.13
N VAL A 221 -16.31 -0.54 18.00
CA VAL A 221 -17.60 0.18 17.88
C VAL A 221 -18.67 -0.66 17.25
N GLU A 222 -18.27 -1.70 16.50
CA GLU A 222 -19.21 -2.60 15.85
C GLU A 222 -18.59 -4.00 15.71
N ASP A 223 -19.44 -5.01 15.81
CA ASP A 223 -19.10 -6.42 15.73
C ASP A 223 -20.30 -7.20 15.17
N VAL A 224 -20.28 -7.47 13.86
CA VAL A 224 -21.44 -7.97 13.10
C VAL A 224 -21.08 -9.11 12.16
N PRO A 225 -22.05 -9.98 11.82
CA PRO A 225 -21.89 -10.93 10.73
C PRO A 225 -21.53 -10.23 9.43
N ALA A 226 -20.61 -10.85 8.65
CA ALA A 226 -20.16 -10.24 7.40
C ALA A 226 -21.30 -9.98 6.39
N ASP A 227 -22.31 -10.88 6.34
CA ASP A 227 -23.46 -10.70 5.46
C ASP A 227 -24.30 -9.45 5.80
N GLU A 228 -24.35 -9.07 7.06
CA GLU A 228 -25.00 -7.83 7.52
C GLU A 228 -24.17 -6.60 7.13
N PHE A 229 -22.85 -6.65 7.38
CA PHE A 229 -21.93 -5.56 7.03
C PHE A 229 -21.99 -5.25 5.52
N TRP A 230 -21.99 -6.27 4.66
CA TRP A 230 -21.97 -6.11 3.20
C TRP A 230 -23.31 -5.68 2.57
N ARG A 231 -24.36 -5.47 3.36
CA ARG A 231 -25.61 -4.83 2.90
C ARG A 231 -25.46 -3.32 2.75
N ARG A 232 -24.43 -2.74 3.36
CA ARG A 232 -24.15 -1.32 3.26
C ARG A 232 -23.76 -0.94 1.85
N THR A 233 -24.22 0.25 1.45
CA THR A 233 -23.81 0.86 0.19
C THR A 233 -22.38 1.38 0.28
N PRO A 234 -21.68 1.58 -0.86
CA PRO A 234 -20.38 2.24 -0.86
C PRO A 234 -20.38 3.61 -0.15
N ASP A 235 -21.41 4.40 -0.34
CA ASP A 235 -21.51 5.74 0.27
C ASP A 235 -21.62 5.67 1.80
N GLU A 236 -22.35 4.68 2.34
CA GLU A 236 -22.41 4.45 3.79
C GLU A 236 -21.05 4.05 4.35
N LEU A 237 -20.33 3.14 3.68
CA LEU A 237 -18.97 2.75 4.10
C LEU A 237 -17.98 3.92 4.01
N HIS A 238 -18.08 4.73 2.95
CA HIS A 238 -17.24 5.93 2.80
C HIS A 238 -17.50 6.97 3.90
N ALA A 239 -18.77 7.15 4.31
CA ALA A 239 -19.10 8.06 5.43
C ALA A 239 -18.47 7.60 6.75
N GLU A 240 -18.28 6.30 6.93
CA GLU A 240 -17.59 5.69 8.08
C GLU A 240 -16.05 5.66 7.93
N GLY A 241 -15.51 6.19 6.83
CA GLY A 241 -14.07 6.18 6.54
C GLY A 241 -13.54 4.83 6.04
N LEU A 242 -14.41 3.93 5.58
CA LEU A 242 -14.07 2.58 5.13
C LEU A 242 -14.03 2.46 3.61
N ARG A 243 -13.18 1.58 3.10
CA ARG A 243 -12.93 1.33 1.67
C ARG A 243 -13.57 0.01 1.24
N GLY A 244 -14.85 0.03 0.98
CA GLY A 244 -15.62 -1.19 0.68
C GLY A 244 -15.95 -1.41 -0.80
N SER A 245 -15.66 -0.45 -1.68
CA SER A 245 -16.05 -0.52 -3.09
C SER A 245 -14.96 -1.11 -3.98
N CYS A 246 -15.32 -2.04 -4.86
CA CYS A 246 -14.53 -2.43 -6.03
C CYS A 246 -15.15 -1.96 -7.35
N ARG A 247 -16.29 -1.27 -7.28
CA ARG A 247 -16.97 -0.77 -8.47
C ARG A 247 -16.13 0.31 -9.13
N PHE A 248 -15.88 0.18 -10.43
CA PHE A 248 -15.11 1.13 -11.21
C PHE A 248 -16.04 1.92 -12.15
N ALA A 249 -16.29 3.18 -11.81
CA ALA A 249 -17.16 4.08 -12.56
C ALA A 249 -16.62 5.52 -12.60
N PRO A 250 -15.43 5.76 -13.20
CA PRO A 250 -14.84 7.08 -13.26
C PRO A 250 -15.76 8.06 -14.04
N GLN A 251 -15.81 9.29 -13.57
CA GLN A 251 -16.57 10.33 -14.25
C GLN A 251 -15.92 10.70 -15.57
N VAL A 252 -16.73 10.76 -16.62
CA VAL A 252 -16.29 11.29 -17.92
C VAL A 252 -16.08 12.80 -17.77
N LYS A 253 -14.83 13.23 -17.70
CA LYS A 253 -14.45 14.65 -17.68
C LYS A 253 -13.69 14.96 -18.96
N GLU A 254 -14.19 15.92 -19.74
CA GLU A 254 -13.44 16.49 -20.85
C GLU A 254 -12.48 17.52 -20.28
N HIS A 255 -11.19 17.22 -20.28
CA HIS A 255 -10.16 18.21 -20.00
C HIS A 255 -9.88 18.98 -21.30
N ARG A 256 -10.41 20.18 -21.42
CA ARG A 256 -10.20 21.09 -22.57
C ARG A 256 -9.03 22.03 -22.25
N ALA A 257 -7.81 21.59 -22.50
CA ALA A 257 -6.66 22.49 -22.50
C ALA A 257 -6.16 22.67 -23.94
N ASP A 258 -6.01 23.93 -24.37
CA ASP A 258 -5.45 24.26 -25.67
C ASP A 258 -3.96 23.90 -25.76
N ALA A 259 -3.26 23.82 -24.63
CA ALA A 259 -1.85 23.52 -24.53
C ALA A 259 -1.61 22.09 -24.03
N GLN A 260 -0.62 21.41 -24.63
CA GLN A 260 -0.27 20.04 -24.27
C GLN A 260 1.24 19.82 -24.23
N TYR A 261 1.67 18.87 -23.41
CA TYR A 261 3.00 18.27 -23.47
C TYR A 261 3.03 17.15 -24.51
N ILE A 262 4.09 17.09 -25.31
CA ILE A 262 4.34 15.97 -26.23
C ILE A 262 5.51 15.17 -25.67
N ILE A 263 5.26 13.91 -25.30
CA ILE A 263 6.29 12.96 -24.95
C ILE A 263 6.71 12.26 -26.23
N SER A 264 7.95 12.48 -26.68
CA SER A 264 8.47 11.85 -27.88
C SER A 264 8.60 10.33 -27.71
N PRO A 265 8.48 9.53 -28.78
CA PRO A 265 8.70 8.08 -28.70
C PRO A 265 10.09 7.77 -28.14
N PHE A 266 10.17 6.81 -27.21
CA PHE A 266 11.45 6.37 -26.67
C PHE A 266 11.46 4.91 -26.25
N ARG A 267 12.66 4.33 -26.16
CA ARG A 267 12.92 3.01 -25.63
C ARG A 267 13.91 3.10 -24.47
N SER A 268 13.68 2.26 -23.45
CA SER A 268 14.60 2.10 -22.33
C SER A 268 14.68 0.60 -22.00
N SER A 269 15.89 0.06 -21.91
CA SER A 269 16.10 -1.37 -21.57
C SER A 269 16.91 -1.48 -20.28
N ASP A 270 16.51 -2.40 -19.42
CA ASP A 270 17.22 -2.78 -18.21
C ASP A 270 17.20 -4.31 -18.11
N GLY A 271 18.36 -4.94 -18.35
CA GLY A 271 18.45 -6.39 -18.52
C GLY A 271 17.54 -6.90 -19.64
N GLU A 272 16.68 -7.85 -19.31
CA GLU A 272 15.72 -8.45 -20.25
C GLU A 272 14.46 -7.60 -20.48
N PHE A 273 14.19 -6.64 -19.59
CA PHE A 273 13.01 -5.79 -19.68
C PHE A 273 13.22 -4.60 -20.63
N THR A 274 12.27 -4.39 -21.54
CA THR A 274 12.29 -3.26 -22.49
C THR A 274 11.00 -2.46 -22.41
N LEU A 275 11.12 -1.19 -22.06
CA LEU A 275 10.06 -0.20 -22.16
C LEU A 275 10.05 0.42 -23.55
N ASN A 276 8.89 0.41 -24.22
CA ASN A 276 8.70 0.99 -25.56
C ASN A 276 7.47 1.91 -25.54
N ILE A 277 7.72 3.20 -25.53
CA ILE A 277 6.68 4.24 -25.39
C ILE A 277 6.46 4.91 -26.73
N PRO A 278 5.21 4.98 -27.23
CA PRO A 278 4.85 5.75 -28.43
C PRO A 278 4.85 7.25 -28.15
N GLU A 279 4.57 8.07 -29.16
CA GLU A 279 4.28 9.48 -28.96
C GLU A 279 3.01 9.63 -28.10
N LEU A 280 3.07 10.48 -27.07
CA LEU A 280 1.93 10.79 -26.22
C LEU A 280 1.70 12.29 -26.19
N LYS A 281 0.43 12.66 -26.29
CA LYS A 281 -0.03 14.05 -26.17
C LYS A 281 -0.86 14.19 -24.90
N ILE A 282 -0.32 14.90 -23.92
CA ILE A 282 -0.91 15.06 -22.61
C ILE A 282 -1.34 16.52 -22.39
N PRO A 283 -2.62 16.80 -22.19
CA PRO A 283 -3.10 18.14 -21.89
C PRO A 283 -2.44 18.68 -20.62
N LYS A 284 -2.08 19.95 -20.61
CA LYS A 284 -1.55 20.60 -19.39
C LYS A 284 -2.63 20.66 -18.32
N GLY A 285 -2.24 20.43 -17.08
CA GLY A 285 -3.17 20.36 -15.96
C GLY A 285 -3.93 19.03 -15.85
N ALA A 286 -3.82 18.11 -16.80
CA ALA A 286 -4.50 16.81 -16.73
C ALA A 286 -3.93 15.92 -15.62
N VAL A 287 -4.80 15.12 -15.00
CA VAL A 287 -4.43 14.03 -14.10
C VAL A 287 -4.58 12.70 -14.84
N VAL A 288 -3.45 12.04 -15.06
CA VAL A 288 -3.35 10.83 -15.87
C VAL A 288 -3.12 9.61 -14.97
N ALA A 289 -4.08 8.69 -14.90
CA ALA A 289 -3.88 7.40 -14.26
C ALA A 289 -2.90 6.54 -15.08
N VAL A 290 -1.89 5.98 -14.45
CA VAL A 290 -0.93 5.04 -15.06
C VAL A 290 -1.21 3.66 -14.50
N LEU A 291 -1.90 2.84 -15.27
CA LEU A 291 -2.48 1.55 -14.88
C LEU A 291 -1.71 0.37 -15.48
N GLY A 292 -1.92 -0.83 -14.96
CA GLY A 292 -1.31 -2.08 -15.44
C GLY A 292 -0.66 -2.87 -14.31
N ASN A 293 -0.41 -4.16 -14.50
CA ASN A 293 0.12 -5.05 -13.49
C ASN A 293 1.52 -4.65 -12.99
N ASN A 294 1.94 -5.19 -11.86
CA ASN A 294 3.31 -5.01 -11.36
C ASN A 294 4.31 -5.58 -12.39
N GLY A 295 5.45 -4.87 -12.56
CA GLY A 295 6.42 -5.23 -13.60
C GLY A 295 6.08 -4.77 -15.02
N ALA A 296 4.90 -4.16 -15.27
CA ALA A 296 4.52 -3.68 -16.60
C ALA A 296 5.33 -2.46 -17.09
N GLY A 297 6.15 -1.82 -16.23
CA GLY A 297 7.04 -0.72 -16.59
C GLY A 297 6.57 0.68 -16.17
N LYS A 298 5.52 0.79 -15.35
CA LYS A 298 4.93 2.06 -14.89
C LYS A 298 5.93 2.96 -14.17
N SER A 299 6.59 2.46 -13.12
CA SER A 299 7.59 3.22 -12.36
C SER A 299 8.84 3.52 -13.20
N THR A 300 9.23 2.62 -14.14
CA THR A 300 10.31 2.86 -15.08
C THR A 300 9.98 4.02 -16.02
N PHE A 301 8.75 4.06 -16.54
CA PHE A 301 8.24 5.17 -17.35
C PHE A 301 8.35 6.50 -16.60
N ALA A 302 7.86 6.58 -15.37
CA ALA A 302 7.94 7.77 -14.52
C ALA A 302 9.40 8.20 -14.29
N ARG A 303 10.28 7.26 -13.91
CA ARG A 303 11.71 7.53 -13.70
C ARG A 303 12.41 8.04 -14.97
N CYS A 304 12.06 7.51 -16.14
CA CYS A 304 12.60 8.00 -17.43
C CYS A 304 12.21 9.45 -17.67
N LEU A 305 10.94 9.82 -17.45
CA LEU A 305 10.43 11.18 -17.69
C LEU A 305 10.86 12.19 -16.60
N CYS A 306 11.25 11.71 -15.42
CA CYS A 306 11.87 12.54 -14.38
C CYS A 306 13.40 12.69 -14.56
N GLY A 307 14.00 12.05 -15.60
CA GLY A 307 15.44 12.11 -15.85
C GLY A 307 16.29 11.31 -14.86
N LEU A 308 15.69 10.36 -14.15
CA LEU A 308 16.36 9.51 -13.14
C LEU A 308 17.07 8.31 -13.76
N VAL A 309 16.78 7.96 -15.02
CA VAL A 309 17.40 6.85 -15.77
C VAL A 309 18.46 7.41 -16.73
N ARG A 310 19.75 7.21 -16.43
CA ARG A 310 20.88 7.83 -17.16
C ARG A 310 20.94 7.51 -18.65
N LYS A 311 20.56 6.31 -19.05
CA LYS A 311 20.66 5.85 -20.46
C LYS A 311 19.34 6.04 -21.25
N CYS A 312 18.29 6.59 -20.64
CA CYS A 312 17.03 6.81 -21.30
C CYS A 312 17.06 8.06 -22.19
N LYS A 313 16.53 7.92 -23.42
CA LYS A 313 16.42 9.03 -24.41
C LYS A 313 15.04 9.69 -24.40
N ALA A 314 14.32 9.65 -23.26
CA ALA A 314 13.04 10.29 -23.13
C ALA A 314 13.15 11.81 -23.33
N GLN A 315 12.15 12.38 -24.00
CA GLN A 315 12.04 13.84 -24.24
C GLN A 315 10.61 14.28 -24.00
N ILE A 316 10.47 15.46 -23.40
CA ILE A 316 9.19 16.18 -23.27
C ILE A 316 9.31 17.50 -24.02
N ILE A 317 8.34 17.78 -24.88
CA ILE A 317 8.26 19.01 -25.68
C ILE A 317 7.11 19.86 -25.11
N ASP A 318 7.39 21.12 -24.85
CA ASP A 318 6.45 22.14 -24.39
C ASP A 318 6.53 23.34 -25.32
N GLY A 319 5.63 23.43 -26.31
CA GLY A 319 5.72 24.41 -27.39
C GLY A 319 7.05 24.29 -28.13
N GLU A 320 7.87 25.34 -28.08
CA GLU A 320 9.21 25.34 -28.68
C GLU A 320 10.30 24.74 -27.76
N LYS A 321 10.02 24.61 -26.47
CA LYS A 321 11.01 24.11 -25.49
C LYS A 321 11.10 22.59 -25.53
N ARG A 322 12.34 22.07 -25.44
CA ARG A 322 12.62 20.63 -25.39
C ARG A 322 13.40 20.29 -24.12
N TYR A 323 12.87 19.34 -23.36
CA TYR A 323 13.46 18.82 -22.13
C TYR A 323 13.94 17.39 -22.39
N ALA A 324 15.23 17.12 -22.19
CA ALA A 324 15.84 15.80 -22.37
C ALA A 324 16.96 15.58 -21.37
N GLY A 325 17.24 14.32 -21.03
CA GLY A 325 18.29 13.95 -20.06
C GLY A 325 18.11 14.68 -18.72
N ARG A 326 19.16 15.31 -18.21
CA ARG A 326 19.09 16.05 -16.93
C ARG A 326 18.12 17.22 -16.92
N LYS A 327 17.76 17.79 -18.09
CA LYS A 327 16.78 18.87 -18.16
C LYS A 327 15.36 18.40 -17.81
N LEU A 328 15.06 17.10 -17.91
CA LEU A 328 13.77 16.57 -17.48
C LEU A 328 13.52 16.83 -15.99
N SER A 329 14.53 16.74 -15.14
CA SER A 329 14.39 17.02 -13.71
C SER A 329 14.10 18.49 -13.38
N SER A 330 14.28 19.43 -14.31
CA SER A 330 13.82 20.80 -14.11
C SER A 330 12.30 20.95 -14.33
N LEU A 331 11.69 20.07 -15.13
CA LEU A 331 10.27 20.12 -15.46
C LEU A 331 9.44 19.16 -14.59
N ALA A 332 9.97 17.96 -14.33
CA ALA A 332 9.25 16.86 -13.70
C ALA A 332 9.84 16.48 -12.33
N TYR A 333 8.96 15.99 -11.44
CA TYR A 333 9.29 15.48 -10.11
C TYR A 333 8.56 14.18 -9.86
N MET A 334 9.15 13.30 -9.05
CA MET A 334 8.53 12.02 -8.68
C MET A 334 8.40 11.92 -7.16
N VAL A 335 7.19 11.68 -6.70
CA VAL A 335 6.89 11.27 -5.32
C VAL A 335 6.94 9.75 -5.31
N PHE A 336 7.90 9.18 -4.57
CA PHE A 336 8.11 7.73 -4.51
C PHE A 336 7.06 7.05 -3.62
N GLN A 337 6.84 5.77 -3.86
CA GLN A 337 5.97 4.93 -3.02
C GLN A 337 6.43 4.94 -1.55
N ASP A 338 7.72 4.77 -1.30
CA ASP A 338 8.33 4.99 0.01
C ASP A 338 8.96 6.38 0.05
N VAL A 339 8.18 7.33 0.58
CA VAL A 339 8.56 8.75 0.68
C VAL A 339 9.76 8.95 1.62
N ASN A 340 10.05 8.01 2.54
CA ASN A 340 11.20 8.10 3.44
C ASN A 340 12.52 8.20 2.67
N HIS A 341 12.59 7.67 1.45
CA HIS A 341 13.76 7.78 0.59
C HIS A 341 13.95 9.15 -0.08
N GLN A 342 13.07 10.12 0.19
CA GLN A 342 13.11 11.47 -0.38
C GLN A 342 13.27 12.57 0.65
N LEU A 343 13.16 12.25 1.94
CA LEU A 343 13.20 13.21 3.05
C LEU A 343 14.52 13.06 3.78
N PHE A 344 15.34 14.13 3.76
CA PHE A 344 16.74 14.06 4.18
C PHE A 344 17.13 15.10 5.22
N SER A 345 16.31 16.15 5.42
CA SER A 345 16.64 17.28 6.30
C SER A 345 16.35 16.99 7.76
N GLU A 346 16.86 17.82 8.65
CA GLU A 346 16.61 17.76 10.09
C GLU A 346 15.22 18.32 10.47
N SER A 347 14.69 19.21 9.65
CA SER A 347 13.36 19.80 9.85
C SER A 347 12.51 19.77 8.58
N VAL A 348 11.18 19.78 8.78
CA VAL A 348 10.19 19.85 7.70
C VAL A 348 10.37 21.12 6.86
N SER A 349 10.69 22.26 7.49
CA SER A 349 10.91 23.53 6.78
C SER A 349 12.14 23.50 5.90
N GLU A 350 13.23 22.88 6.33
CA GLU A 350 14.45 22.74 5.51
C GLU A 350 14.23 21.79 4.33
N ASP A 351 13.46 20.72 4.53
CA ASP A 351 13.26 19.70 3.50
C ASP A 351 12.50 20.26 2.30
N VAL A 352 11.56 21.20 2.50
CA VAL A 352 10.82 21.88 1.42
C VAL A 352 11.75 22.59 0.42
N THR A 353 12.83 23.19 0.92
CA THR A 353 13.75 24.01 0.09
C THR A 353 15.07 23.32 -0.20
N LEU A 354 15.19 22.04 0.16
CA LEU A 354 16.39 21.26 -0.04
C LEU A 354 16.82 21.27 -1.51
N GLY A 355 18.08 21.64 -1.75
CA GLY A 355 18.68 21.70 -3.08
C GLY A 355 18.26 22.90 -3.94
N LEU A 356 17.43 23.81 -3.46
CA LEU A 356 17.10 25.05 -4.14
C LEU A 356 18.23 26.08 -3.99
N ARG A 357 18.55 26.77 -5.07
CA ARG A 357 19.57 27.85 -5.09
C ARG A 357 18.89 29.18 -4.81
N LEU A 358 18.49 29.39 -3.56
CA LEU A 358 17.83 30.58 -3.04
C LEU A 358 18.66 31.15 -1.89
N SER A 359 18.54 32.45 -1.61
CA SER A 359 19.00 33.07 -0.38
C SER A 359 18.27 32.50 0.83
N GLU A 360 18.79 32.64 2.03
CA GLU A 360 18.14 32.11 3.25
C GLU A 360 16.78 32.76 3.49
N ASP A 361 16.61 34.06 3.19
CA ASP A 361 15.33 34.75 3.32
C ASP A 361 14.31 34.22 2.30
N GLU A 362 14.72 33.97 1.04
CA GLU A 362 13.87 33.37 0.02
C GLU A 362 13.47 31.93 0.38
N LYS A 363 14.41 31.13 0.90
CA LYS A 363 14.10 29.77 1.40
C LYS A 363 13.06 29.83 2.49
N ARG A 364 13.22 30.71 3.48
CA ARG A 364 12.28 30.87 4.59
C ARG A 364 10.88 31.23 4.11
N SER A 365 10.79 32.24 3.22
CA SER A 365 9.51 32.67 2.64
C SER A 365 8.86 31.57 1.80
N THR A 366 9.65 30.87 0.99
CA THR A 366 9.15 29.74 0.15
C THR A 366 8.68 28.57 1.03
N ALA A 367 9.45 28.20 2.05
CA ALA A 367 9.05 27.14 2.96
C ALA A 367 7.75 27.48 3.70
N GLU A 368 7.65 28.71 4.21
CA GLU A 368 6.43 29.17 4.88
C GLU A 368 5.20 29.09 3.97
N GLU A 369 5.28 29.63 2.74
CA GLU A 369 4.19 29.57 1.77
C GLU A 369 3.78 28.11 1.46
N MET A 370 4.74 27.23 1.16
CA MET A 370 4.45 25.85 0.78
C MET A 370 3.90 25.03 1.95
N LEU A 371 4.40 25.24 3.16
CA LEU A 371 3.93 24.54 4.35
C LEU A 371 2.51 24.96 4.75
N TRP A 372 2.16 26.23 4.59
CA TRP A 372 0.78 26.68 4.76
C TRP A 372 -0.15 26.04 3.71
N ARG A 373 0.27 26.03 2.43
CA ARG A 373 -0.50 25.40 1.34
C ARG A 373 -0.76 23.91 1.56
N MET A 374 0.21 23.19 2.16
CA MET A 374 0.14 21.76 2.39
C MET A 374 -0.35 21.39 3.80
N GLU A 375 -0.79 22.35 4.60
CA GLU A 375 -1.27 22.13 5.98
C GLU A 375 -0.22 21.48 6.89
N LEU A 376 1.06 21.87 6.72
CA LEU A 376 2.20 21.34 7.47
C LEU A 376 2.87 22.39 8.37
N TRP A 377 2.38 23.63 8.40
CA TRP A 377 2.99 24.70 9.19
C TRP A 377 3.14 24.36 10.68
N GLY A 378 2.15 23.66 11.24
CA GLY A 378 2.15 23.25 12.64
C GLY A 378 3.28 22.28 13.03
N CYS A 379 3.87 21.58 12.05
CA CYS A 379 4.97 20.62 12.27
C CYS A 379 6.28 21.04 11.58
N ARG A 380 6.45 22.32 11.24
CA ARG A 380 7.61 22.84 10.49
C ARG A 380 8.97 22.55 11.12
N GLU A 381 9.04 22.50 12.45
CA GLU A 381 10.27 22.23 13.22
C GLU A 381 10.47 20.73 13.51
N ALA A 382 9.46 19.89 13.21
CA ALA A 382 9.56 18.47 13.45
C ALA A 382 10.55 17.81 12.48
N HIS A 383 11.18 16.73 12.92
CA HIS A 383 11.96 15.90 12.03
C HIS A 383 11.03 15.20 11.02
N PRO A 384 11.33 15.18 9.69
CA PRO A 384 10.48 14.58 8.67
C PRO A 384 10.05 13.14 8.96
N MET A 385 10.91 12.35 9.62
CA MET A 385 10.59 10.96 9.99
C MET A 385 9.52 10.84 11.08
N ALA A 386 9.29 11.89 11.88
CA ALA A 386 8.24 11.91 12.90
C ALA A 386 6.84 12.15 12.32
N LEU A 387 6.74 12.53 11.04
CA LEU A 387 5.48 12.79 10.36
C LEU A 387 4.71 11.49 10.06
N SER A 388 3.38 11.59 10.02
CA SER A 388 2.53 10.52 9.48
C SER A 388 2.78 10.31 7.98
N CYS A 389 2.40 9.16 7.43
CA CYS A 389 2.58 8.84 6.01
C CYS A 389 1.98 9.92 5.09
N GLY A 390 0.74 10.37 5.36
CA GLY A 390 0.10 11.43 4.59
C GLY A 390 0.79 12.80 4.73
N GLN A 391 1.32 13.13 5.91
CA GLN A 391 2.13 14.34 6.10
C GLN A 391 3.44 14.27 5.32
N LYS A 392 4.13 13.13 5.31
CA LYS A 392 5.34 12.92 4.50
C LYS A 392 5.09 13.09 3.01
N GLN A 393 3.98 12.56 2.50
CA GLN A 393 3.59 12.79 1.10
C GLN A 393 3.35 14.26 0.80
N ARG A 394 2.61 14.97 1.66
CA ARG A 394 2.40 16.42 1.51
C ARG A 394 3.71 17.21 1.56
N LEU A 395 4.66 16.78 2.37
CA LEU A 395 5.99 17.38 2.42
C LEU A 395 6.74 17.21 1.11
N ALA A 396 6.76 15.99 0.52
CA ALA A 396 7.37 15.75 -0.78
C ALA A 396 6.72 16.58 -1.90
N ILE A 397 5.40 16.78 -1.85
CA ILE A 397 4.67 17.66 -2.78
C ILE A 397 5.06 19.12 -2.54
N ALA A 398 5.19 19.57 -1.30
CA ALA A 398 5.66 20.92 -0.96
C ALA A 398 7.03 21.21 -1.59
N GLY A 399 7.97 20.26 -1.50
CA GLY A 399 9.27 20.35 -2.18
C GLY A 399 9.16 20.44 -3.71
N ALA A 400 8.24 19.67 -4.32
CA ALA A 400 8.01 19.76 -5.75
C ALA A 400 7.48 21.13 -6.19
N LEU A 401 6.56 21.72 -5.41
CA LEU A 401 6.01 23.04 -5.66
C LEU A 401 7.05 24.13 -5.45
N ALA A 402 7.82 24.06 -4.36
CA ALA A 402 8.94 24.99 -4.09
C ALA A 402 9.96 24.99 -5.23
N ALA A 403 10.23 23.82 -5.81
CA ALA A 403 11.08 23.65 -6.98
C ALA A 403 10.39 24.00 -8.31
N GLN A 404 9.18 24.57 -8.29
CA GLN A 404 8.41 25.04 -9.45
C GLN A 404 8.22 23.97 -10.55
N LYS A 405 8.01 22.71 -10.16
CA LYS A 405 7.78 21.61 -11.11
C LYS A 405 6.38 21.72 -11.73
N ASP A 406 6.31 21.45 -13.03
CA ASP A 406 5.05 21.50 -13.78
C ASP A 406 4.44 20.12 -14.00
N ILE A 407 5.26 19.06 -13.92
CA ILE A 407 4.83 17.67 -14.05
C ILE A 407 5.19 16.93 -12.78
N ILE A 408 4.20 16.27 -12.16
CA ILE A 408 4.39 15.49 -10.93
C ILE A 408 3.97 14.05 -11.19
N PHE A 409 4.85 13.12 -10.87
CA PHE A 409 4.58 11.68 -10.88
C PHE A 409 4.37 11.20 -9.45
N TYR A 410 3.35 10.40 -9.22
CA TYR A 410 3.10 9.68 -7.97
C TYR A 410 3.22 8.19 -8.20
N ASP A 411 3.96 7.50 -7.36
CA ASP A 411 4.09 6.03 -7.39
C ASP A 411 3.33 5.43 -6.21
N GLU A 412 2.16 4.86 -6.45
CA GLU A 412 1.24 4.25 -5.47
C GLU A 412 0.92 5.16 -4.26
N PRO A 413 0.39 6.38 -4.44
CA PRO A 413 0.27 7.35 -3.36
C PRO A 413 -0.77 7.01 -2.29
N THR A 414 -1.62 6.01 -2.51
CA THR A 414 -2.66 5.58 -1.55
C THR A 414 -2.43 4.20 -0.97
N SER A 415 -1.22 3.63 -1.17
CA SER A 415 -0.87 2.33 -0.61
C SER A 415 -0.96 2.34 0.93
N GLY A 416 -1.75 1.42 1.52
CA GLY A 416 -1.94 1.33 2.97
C GLY A 416 -2.71 2.49 3.60
N LEU A 417 -3.42 3.30 2.82
CA LEU A 417 -4.24 4.38 3.37
C LEU A 417 -5.71 3.94 3.55
N ASP A 418 -6.33 4.43 4.62
CA ASP A 418 -7.78 4.39 4.80
C ASP A 418 -8.49 5.33 3.81
N TYR A 419 -9.83 5.31 3.81
CA TYR A 419 -10.63 6.12 2.90
C TYR A 419 -10.40 7.62 3.06
N ARG A 420 -10.40 8.14 4.29
CA ARG A 420 -10.24 9.58 4.54
C ARG A 420 -8.88 10.10 4.11
N ASN A 421 -7.81 9.34 4.37
CA ASN A 421 -6.48 9.72 3.93
C ASN A 421 -6.32 9.59 2.41
N MET A 422 -6.91 8.59 1.77
CA MET A 422 -6.97 8.49 0.30
C MET A 422 -7.72 9.68 -0.31
N GLU A 423 -8.87 10.06 0.27
CA GLU A 423 -9.66 11.21 -0.21
C GLU A 423 -8.87 12.52 -0.14
N ARG A 424 -8.14 12.75 0.96
CA ARG A 424 -7.22 13.91 1.09
C ARG A 424 -6.14 13.91 0.00
N VAL A 425 -5.60 12.74 -0.35
CA VAL A 425 -4.64 12.63 -1.47
C VAL A 425 -5.31 13.02 -2.79
N ALA A 426 -6.52 12.51 -3.05
CA ALA A 426 -7.29 12.85 -4.26
C ALA A 426 -7.62 14.34 -4.35
N GLU A 427 -7.98 14.97 -3.23
CA GLU A 427 -8.23 16.42 -3.15
C GLU A 427 -6.98 17.24 -3.46
N ASN A 428 -5.83 16.86 -2.89
CA ASN A 428 -4.55 17.51 -3.18
C ASN A 428 -4.16 17.38 -4.65
N ILE A 429 -4.35 16.23 -5.27
CA ILE A 429 -4.11 16.02 -6.69
C ILE A 429 -5.01 16.92 -7.53
N ARG A 430 -6.32 17.00 -7.21
CA ARG A 430 -7.25 17.90 -7.91
C ARG A 430 -6.86 19.36 -7.77
N ARG A 431 -6.53 19.81 -6.57
CA ARG A 431 -6.09 21.19 -6.30
C ARG A 431 -4.86 21.57 -7.12
N LEU A 432 -3.91 20.65 -7.27
CA LEU A 432 -2.73 20.88 -8.09
C LEU A 432 -3.06 20.90 -9.59
N SER A 433 -4.02 20.10 -10.05
CA SER A 433 -4.55 20.16 -11.43
C SER A 433 -5.18 21.51 -11.72
N GLU A 434 -5.98 22.07 -10.81
CA GLU A 434 -6.57 23.41 -10.89
C GLU A 434 -5.51 24.53 -10.96
N MET A 435 -4.34 24.30 -10.34
CA MET A 435 -3.17 25.18 -10.47
C MET A 435 -2.39 24.99 -11.78
N GLY A 436 -2.88 24.15 -12.70
CA GLY A 436 -2.27 23.88 -14.00
C GLY A 436 -1.14 22.83 -13.96
N LYS A 437 -0.92 22.13 -12.83
CA LYS A 437 0.10 21.08 -12.73
C LYS A 437 -0.39 19.80 -13.39
N THR A 438 0.38 19.28 -14.35
CA THR A 438 0.09 17.98 -14.99
C THR A 438 0.59 16.85 -14.11
N GLN A 439 -0.24 15.85 -13.89
CA GLN A 439 0.07 14.81 -12.93
C GLN A 439 -0.10 13.41 -13.53
N PHE A 440 0.81 12.51 -13.18
CA PHE A 440 0.73 11.10 -13.52
C PHE A 440 0.65 10.30 -12.23
N VAL A 441 -0.42 9.54 -12.06
CA VAL A 441 -0.69 8.76 -10.85
C VAL A 441 -0.60 7.28 -11.18
N ILE A 442 0.52 6.65 -10.79
CA ILE A 442 0.66 5.20 -10.87
C ILE A 442 -0.13 4.62 -9.71
N THR A 443 -1.14 3.81 -10.02
CA THR A 443 -1.99 3.25 -8.96
C THR A 443 -2.75 2.00 -9.41
N HIS A 444 -3.10 1.16 -8.43
CA HIS A 444 -4.05 0.04 -8.54
C HIS A 444 -5.35 0.32 -7.79
N ASP A 445 -5.57 1.56 -7.39
CA ASP A 445 -6.67 2.00 -6.55
C ASP A 445 -7.81 2.58 -7.39
N PRO A 446 -8.93 1.86 -7.60
CA PRO A 446 -10.05 2.34 -8.40
C PRO A 446 -10.69 3.58 -7.80
N GLU A 447 -10.81 3.66 -6.46
CA GLU A 447 -11.44 4.79 -5.77
C GLU A 447 -10.64 6.09 -5.98
N LEU A 448 -9.30 6.03 -5.94
CA LEU A 448 -8.44 7.17 -6.26
C LEU A 448 -8.62 7.61 -7.71
N VAL A 449 -8.62 6.66 -8.66
CA VAL A 449 -8.77 6.96 -10.09
C VAL A 449 -10.10 7.66 -10.35
N GLU A 450 -11.20 7.17 -9.79
CA GLU A 450 -12.53 7.77 -9.94
C GLU A 450 -12.58 9.21 -9.40
N LYS A 451 -11.91 9.44 -8.27
CA LYS A 451 -11.97 10.73 -7.60
C LYS A 451 -11.15 11.83 -8.28
N CYS A 452 -10.02 11.51 -8.91
CA CYS A 452 -9.12 12.58 -9.37
C CYS A 452 -8.56 12.42 -10.79
N CYS A 453 -8.65 11.27 -11.45
CA CYS A 453 -8.02 11.09 -12.76
C CYS A 453 -8.97 11.42 -13.91
N ASP A 454 -8.48 12.20 -14.89
CA ASP A 454 -9.24 12.61 -16.10
C ASP A 454 -8.96 11.68 -17.28
N ARG A 455 -7.79 11.07 -17.30
CA ARG A 455 -7.26 10.26 -18.40
C ARG A 455 -6.53 9.03 -17.85
N PHE A 456 -6.20 8.12 -18.75
CA PHE A 456 -5.42 6.93 -18.38
C PHE A 456 -4.40 6.54 -19.44
N LEU A 457 -3.36 5.81 -18.99
CA LEU A 457 -2.41 5.03 -19.78
C LEU A 457 -2.39 3.63 -19.20
N PHE A 458 -2.69 2.61 -20.01
CA PHE A 458 -2.67 1.22 -19.58
C PHE A 458 -1.43 0.50 -20.11
N PHE A 459 -0.63 -0.04 -19.19
CA PHE A 459 0.66 -0.65 -19.46
C PHE A 459 0.58 -2.19 -19.43
N GLU A 460 1.14 -2.83 -20.43
CA GLU A 460 1.35 -4.28 -20.49
C GLU A 460 2.73 -4.56 -21.08
N ASN A 461 3.53 -5.37 -20.38
CA ASN A 461 4.84 -5.84 -20.87
C ASN A 461 5.72 -4.74 -21.49
N GLY A 462 5.83 -3.60 -20.83
CA GLY A 462 6.67 -2.48 -21.26
C GLY A 462 6.08 -1.63 -22.41
N LYS A 463 4.81 -1.78 -22.73
CA LYS A 463 4.11 -1.03 -23.78
C LYS A 463 2.82 -0.41 -23.24
N ILE A 464 2.40 0.67 -23.87
CA ILE A 464 1.07 1.24 -23.64
C ILE A 464 0.12 0.59 -24.66
N THR A 465 -0.82 -0.20 -24.17
CA THR A 465 -1.79 -0.93 -25.00
C THR A 465 -3.11 -0.20 -25.15
N ASN A 466 -3.45 0.67 -24.19
CA ASN A 466 -4.63 1.52 -24.24
C ASN A 466 -4.35 2.87 -23.58
N SER A 467 -4.95 3.96 -24.07
CA SER A 467 -4.78 5.30 -23.51
C SER A 467 -5.88 6.23 -23.97
N GLY A 468 -6.26 7.19 -23.15
CA GLY A 468 -7.26 8.19 -23.53
C GLY A 468 -7.93 8.87 -22.35
N SER A 469 -9.06 9.51 -22.65
CA SER A 469 -10.00 10.00 -21.64
C SER A 469 -10.95 8.87 -21.23
N TRP A 470 -11.62 9.01 -20.11
CA TRP A 470 -12.64 8.07 -19.67
C TRP A 470 -13.87 8.15 -20.58
N THR A 471 -14.07 7.15 -21.41
CA THR A 471 -15.29 6.93 -22.20
C THR A 471 -16.01 5.71 -21.65
N ALA A 472 -17.30 5.55 -21.96
CA ALA A 472 -18.03 4.36 -21.55
C ALA A 472 -17.38 3.06 -22.05
N GLU A 473 -16.78 3.08 -23.25
CA GLU A 473 -16.04 1.95 -23.81
C GLU A 473 -14.75 1.66 -23.03
N ALA A 474 -13.95 2.69 -22.73
CA ALA A 474 -12.73 2.55 -21.94
C ALA A 474 -13.02 2.03 -20.52
N VAL A 475 -14.08 2.54 -19.89
CA VAL A 475 -14.52 2.06 -18.58
C VAL A 475 -14.91 0.59 -18.64
N ASN A 476 -15.68 0.16 -19.64
CA ASN A 476 -16.06 -1.24 -19.81
C ASN A 476 -14.85 -2.16 -20.06
N GLN A 477 -13.88 -1.72 -20.85
CA GLN A 477 -12.64 -2.49 -21.09
C GLN A 477 -11.78 -2.65 -19.83
N LEU A 478 -11.69 -1.60 -19.00
CA LEU A 478 -10.88 -1.60 -17.79
C LEU A 478 -11.62 -2.12 -16.55
N ARG A 479 -12.96 -2.25 -16.63
CA ARG A 479 -13.75 -2.81 -15.55
C ARG A 479 -13.25 -4.19 -15.13
N GLY A 480 -13.01 -5.10 -16.08
CA GLY A 480 -12.45 -6.42 -15.81
C GLY A 480 -11.06 -6.44 -15.18
N TYR A 481 -10.29 -5.33 -15.29
CA TYR A 481 -9.04 -5.17 -14.58
C TYR A 481 -9.25 -4.88 -13.09
N PHE A 482 -10.18 -3.97 -12.75
CA PHE A 482 -10.45 -3.56 -11.37
C PHE A 482 -11.44 -4.47 -10.64
N GLU A 483 -12.56 -4.82 -11.28
CA GLU A 483 -13.60 -5.65 -10.68
C GLU A 483 -13.22 -7.13 -10.73
N SER A 484 -13.36 -7.82 -9.61
CA SER A 484 -13.24 -9.28 -9.59
C SER A 484 -14.49 -9.91 -10.18
N SER A 485 -14.36 -10.99 -10.96
CA SER A 485 -15.46 -11.75 -11.59
C SER A 485 -16.40 -12.46 -10.60
N SER A 486 -16.52 -11.95 -9.39
CA SER A 486 -17.33 -12.49 -8.30
C SER A 486 -18.27 -11.43 -7.73
N GLU A 487 -19.12 -10.85 -8.62
CA GLU A 487 -20.42 -10.30 -8.25
C GLU A 487 -21.53 -11.22 -8.70
#